data_a1edb42542074813bea82899b592ed26
#
_entry.id   a1edb42542074813bea82899b592ed26
#
_cell.length_a   1.000
_cell.length_b   1.000
_cell.length_c   1.000
_cell.angle_alpha   90.00
_cell.angle_beta   90.00
_cell.angle_gamma   90.00
#
_symmetry.space_group_name_H-M   'P 1'
#
loop_
_entity.id
_entity.type
_entity.pdbx_description
1 polymer ?
#
loop_
_entity_poly.entity_id
_entity_poly.type
_entity_poly.pdbx_seq_one_letter_code
_entity_poly.pdbx_strand_id
1 'polypeptide(L)'
;MPKFFPKLCYNVIMKKLFFIFTVLFSLAACHTAPQTTDTQYPQNRTLIIFYDAQVGKEPLFKAAQKYGSEILYDYKNLNGAAVRVPDNKTPAKAIKYYKRVPGVLSAEMDKRAYLM
;
A
#
# COMPACT_ATOMS: atom_id res chain seq x y z
N MET A 1 -58.21 4.44 32.31
CA MET A 1 -57.64 3.86 31.12
C MET A 1 -56.13 3.82 31.22
N PRO A 2 -55.63 2.97 32.04
CA PRO A 2 -54.17 2.92 32.22
C PRO A 2 -53.41 2.38 31.01
N LYS A 3 -54.05 1.86 30.00
CA LYS A 3 -53.41 1.28 28.84
C LYS A 3 -52.81 2.34 27.85
N PHE A 4 -53.28 3.59 27.94
CA PHE A 4 -52.78 4.64 27.06
C PHE A 4 -51.46 5.26 27.53
N PHE A 5 -51.31 5.41 28.83
CA PHE A 5 -50.12 6.04 29.39
C PHE A 5 -48.83 5.27 29.17
N PRO A 6 -48.81 3.97 29.34
CA PRO A 6 -47.57 3.23 29.06
C PRO A 6 -47.12 3.30 27.62
N LYS A 7 -48.04 3.37 26.68
CA LYS A 7 -47.71 3.46 25.27
C LYS A 7 -47.11 4.84 24.92
N LEU A 8 -47.64 5.90 25.51
CA LEU A 8 -47.09 7.24 25.29
C LEU A 8 -45.70 7.39 25.90
N CYS A 9 -45.49 6.89 27.11
CA CYS A 9 -44.18 6.87 27.73
C CYS A 9 -43.21 5.99 26.97
N TYR A 10 -43.67 4.87 26.50
CA TYR A 10 -42.88 3.97 25.69
C TYR A 10 -42.40 4.62 24.40
N ASN A 11 -43.26 5.31 23.69
CA ASN A 11 -42.89 5.98 22.45
C ASN A 11 -41.89 7.12 22.68
N VAL A 12 -42.04 7.87 23.76
CA VAL A 12 -41.09 8.94 24.09
C VAL A 12 -39.73 8.36 24.47
N ILE A 13 -39.71 7.29 25.24
CA ILE A 13 -38.48 6.60 25.63
C ILE A 13 -37.83 5.95 24.41
N MET A 14 -38.61 5.34 23.55
CA MET A 14 -38.09 4.75 22.31
C MET A 14 -37.50 5.82 21.39
N LYS A 15 -38.12 6.98 21.27
CA LYS A 15 -37.55 8.07 20.49
C LYS A 15 -36.22 8.57 21.07
N LYS A 16 -36.14 8.71 22.38
CA LYS A 16 -34.90 9.11 23.05
C LYS A 16 -33.83 8.07 22.93
N LEU A 17 -34.16 6.81 23.12
CA LEU A 17 -33.21 5.69 22.94
C LEU A 17 -32.74 5.57 21.50
N PHE A 18 -33.64 5.77 20.57
CA PHE A 18 -33.30 5.75 19.15
C PHE A 18 -32.36 6.90 18.78
N PHE A 19 -32.59 8.06 19.35
CA PHE A 19 -31.74 9.21 19.15
C PHE A 19 -30.33 8.99 19.72
N ILE A 20 -30.23 8.45 20.90
CA ILE A 20 -28.96 8.11 21.53
C ILE A 20 -28.22 7.04 20.71
N PHE A 21 -28.95 6.07 20.20
CA PHE A 21 -28.39 5.02 19.40
C PHE A 21 -27.82 5.55 18.05
N THR A 22 -28.53 6.46 17.42
CA THR A 22 -28.06 7.08 16.18
C THR A 22 -26.83 7.96 16.40
N VAL A 23 -26.79 8.68 17.50
CA VAL A 23 -25.62 9.50 17.86
C VAL A 23 -24.40 8.64 18.14
N LEU A 24 -24.57 7.55 18.86
CA LEU A 24 -23.50 6.59 19.12
C LEU A 24 -22.99 5.92 17.84
N PHE A 25 -23.89 5.66 16.91
CA PHE A 25 -23.53 5.07 15.63
C PHE A 25 -22.71 6.03 14.76
N SER A 26 -23.05 7.31 14.80
CA SER A 26 -22.31 8.31 14.05
C SER A 26 -20.92 8.55 14.61
N LEU A 27 -20.73 8.43 15.91
CA LEU A 27 -19.39 8.51 16.52
C LEU A 27 -18.50 7.30 16.15
N ALA A 28 -19.10 6.13 16.00
CA ALA A 28 -18.36 4.95 15.56
C ALA A 28 -17.90 5.07 14.10
N ALA A 29 -18.64 5.80 13.27
CA ALA A 29 -18.25 6.03 11.87
C ALA A 29 -17.03 6.96 11.75
N CYS A 30 -16.76 7.78 12.75
CA CYS A 30 -15.57 8.63 12.74
C CYS A 30 -14.27 7.86 13.02
N HIS A 31 -14.35 6.66 13.54
CA HIS A 31 -13.17 5.82 13.79
C HIS A 31 -12.75 4.98 12.61
N THR A 32 -13.53 4.95 11.59
CA THR A 32 -13.15 4.24 10.37
C THR A 32 -12.58 5.18 9.32
N ALA A 33 -11.80 6.12 9.74
CA ALA A 33 -10.79 6.58 8.86
C ALA A 33 -9.55 5.74 9.12
N PRO A 34 -9.39 4.58 8.54
CA PRO A 34 -8.08 4.10 8.34
C PRO A 34 -7.51 5.15 7.43
N GLN A 35 -6.68 5.88 7.97
CA GLN A 35 -5.67 6.29 7.25
C GLN A 35 -5.15 5.18 6.52
N THR A 36 -5.74 4.90 5.51
CA THR A 36 -4.90 4.81 4.36
C THR A 36 -4.17 6.10 4.36
N THR A 37 -3.25 6.15 5.16
CA THR A 37 -2.08 6.86 4.89
C THR A 37 -1.43 6.14 3.73
N ASP A 38 -2.12 6.08 2.70
CA ASP A 38 -1.57 6.42 1.44
C ASP A 38 -1.14 7.85 1.61
N THR A 39 -0.31 7.98 2.56
CA THR A 39 0.50 9.12 2.69
C THR A 39 1.09 9.20 1.35
N GLN A 40 0.71 10.09 0.70
CA GLN A 40 1.26 10.78 -0.42
C GLN A 40 2.74 11.01 -0.24
N TYR A 41 3.42 9.98 0.22
CA TYR A 41 4.81 9.85 -0.11
C TYR A 41 4.81 9.81 -1.62
N PRO A 42 5.52 10.70 -2.30
CA PRO A 42 5.71 10.58 -3.71
C PRO A 42 6.04 9.12 -3.93
N GLN A 43 5.12 8.42 -4.56
CA GLN A 43 5.12 6.97 -4.53
C GLN A 43 6.48 6.51 -4.96
N ASN A 44 7.24 6.04 -4.00
CA ASN A 44 8.55 5.54 -4.29
C ASN A 44 8.37 4.25 -5.09
N ARG A 45 8.46 4.40 -6.38
CA ARG A 45 8.36 3.29 -7.33
C ARG A 45 9.73 2.75 -7.70
N THR A 46 10.75 3.18 -6.98
CA THR A 46 12.12 2.75 -7.25
C THR A 46 12.45 1.52 -6.43
N LEU A 47 12.91 0.50 -7.10
CA LEU A 47 13.43 -0.72 -6.49
C LEU A 47 14.93 -0.74 -6.62
N ILE A 48 15.61 -1.24 -5.59
CA ILE A 48 17.02 -1.56 -5.66
C ILE A 48 17.14 -3.08 -5.75
N ILE A 49 17.77 -3.53 -6.80
CA ILE A 49 17.90 -4.95 -7.11
C ILE A 49 19.37 -5.30 -7.18
N PHE A 50 19.78 -6.27 -6.39
CA PHE A 50 21.13 -6.80 -6.42
C PHE A 50 21.17 -8.10 -7.18
N TYR A 51 22.20 -8.29 -7.97
CA TYR A 51 22.40 -9.48 -8.79
C TYR A 51 23.76 -10.13 -8.52
N ASP A 52 23.85 -11.40 -8.85
CA ASP A 52 25.11 -12.16 -8.73
C ASP A 52 26.09 -11.68 -9.82
N ALA A 53 27.30 -11.34 -9.39
CA ALA A 53 28.35 -10.89 -10.30
C ALA A 53 28.72 -11.96 -11.36
N GLN A 54 28.60 -13.22 -11.01
CA GLN A 54 28.89 -14.31 -11.94
C GLN A 54 27.85 -14.45 -13.06
N VAL A 55 26.57 -14.17 -12.73
CA VAL A 55 25.50 -14.20 -13.71
C VAL A 55 25.47 -12.91 -14.53
N GLY A 56 25.82 -11.80 -13.90
CA GLY A 56 25.83 -10.49 -14.53
C GLY A 56 24.48 -9.79 -14.54
N LYS A 57 24.46 -8.60 -15.11
CA LYS A 57 23.28 -7.74 -15.17
C LYS A 57 22.30 -8.06 -16.30
N GLU A 58 22.73 -8.80 -17.29
CA GLU A 58 21.98 -9.05 -18.52
C GLU A 58 20.58 -9.61 -18.28
N PRO A 59 20.40 -10.69 -17.48
CA PRO A 59 19.06 -11.22 -17.23
C PRO A 59 18.15 -10.22 -16.55
N LEU A 60 18.68 -9.44 -15.62
CA LEU A 60 17.92 -8.39 -14.92
C LEU A 60 17.47 -7.29 -15.88
N PHE A 61 18.36 -6.83 -16.72
CA PHE A 61 18.06 -5.74 -17.66
C PHE A 61 17.04 -6.18 -18.71
N LYS A 62 17.14 -7.40 -19.22
CA LYS A 62 16.13 -7.96 -20.10
C LYS A 62 14.78 -8.09 -19.42
N ALA A 63 14.76 -8.53 -18.17
CA ALA A 63 13.53 -8.63 -17.40
C ALA A 63 12.92 -7.27 -17.15
N ALA A 64 13.73 -6.25 -16.87
CA ALA A 64 13.24 -4.87 -16.70
C ALA A 64 12.59 -4.34 -17.97
N GLN A 65 13.20 -4.59 -19.12
CA GLN A 65 12.61 -4.18 -20.41
C GLN A 65 11.28 -4.89 -20.68
N LYS A 66 11.20 -6.18 -20.43
CA LYS A 66 9.94 -6.94 -20.58
C LYS A 66 8.85 -6.45 -19.64
N TYR A 67 9.22 -6.09 -18.43
CA TYR A 67 8.27 -5.61 -17.42
C TYR A 67 7.82 -4.19 -17.69
N GLY A 68 8.56 -3.44 -18.51
CA GLY A 68 8.29 -2.03 -18.77
C GLY A 68 8.90 -1.09 -17.74
N SER A 69 9.83 -1.58 -16.94
CA SER A 69 10.52 -0.76 -15.95
C SER A 69 11.66 0.05 -16.58
N GLU A 70 11.91 1.21 -16.03
CA GLU A 70 13.03 2.06 -16.41
C GLU A 70 14.22 1.82 -15.48
N ILE A 71 15.40 1.62 -16.06
CA ILE A 71 16.64 1.49 -15.29
C ILE A 71 17.19 2.89 -15.04
N LEU A 72 17.18 3.31 -13.78
CA LEU A 72 17.62 4.62 -13.37
C LEU A 72 19.14 4.69 -13.18
N TYR A 73 19.69 3.68 -12.52
CA TYR A 73 21.12 3.58 -12.23
C TYR A 73 21.60 2.15 -12.33
N ASP A 74 22.82 2.00 -12.81
CA ASP A 74 23.55 0.75 -12.81
C ASP A 74 24.73 0.90 -11.83
N TYR A 75 24.62 0.27 -10.68
CA TYR A 75 25.64 0.30 -9.63
C TYR A 75 26.68 -0.81 -9.89
N LYS A 76 27.61 -0.56 -10.77
CA LYS A 76 28.59 -1.55 -11.21
C LYS A 76 29.41 -2.14 -10.06
N ASN A 77 29.81 -1.29 -9.12
CA ASN A 77 30.65 -1.71 -7.98
C ASN A 77 29.88 -2.53 -6.94
N LEU A 78 28.56 -2.40 -6.90
CA LEU A 78 27.70 -3.09 -5.95
C LEU A 78 26.94 -4.25 -6.57
N ASN A 79 27.10 -4.49 -7.86
CA ASN A 79 26.32 -5.47 -8.61
C ASN A 79 24.82 -5.30 -8.38
N GLY A 80 24.36 -4.10 -8.55
CA GLY A 80 22.98 -3.72 -8.32
C GLY A 80 22.48 -2.71 -9.34
N ALA A 81 21.18 -2.52 -9.38
CA ALA A 81 20.55 -1.52 -10.23
C ALA A 81 19.35 -0.90 -9.53
N ALA A 82 19.13 0.37 -9.79
CA ALA A 82 17.90 1.05 -9.39
C ALA A 82 16.93 1.05 -10.57
N VAL A 83 15.74 0.53 -10.35
CA VAL A 83 14.73 0.31 -11.38
C VAL A 83 13.43 0.99 -10.95
N ARG A 84 12.84 1.75 -11.85
CA ARG A 84 11.55 2.38 -11.60
C ARG A 84 10.42 1.50 -12.13
N VAL A 85 9.47 1.17 -11.25
CA VAL A 85 8.29 0.38 -11.61
C VAL A 85 7.32 1.24 -12.43
N PRO A 86 6.76 0.72 -13.53
CA PRO A 86 5.77 1.48 -14.30
C PRO A 86 4.51 1.77 -13.50
N ASP A 87 3.82 2.86 -13.87
CA ASP A 87 2.67 3.36 -13.12
C ASP A 87 1.48 2.41 -13.10
N ASN A 88 1.37 1.54 -14.08
CA ASN A 88 0.30 0.55 -14.17
C ASN A 88 0.58 -0.72 -13.37
N LYS A 89 1.68 -0.79 -12.65
CA LYS A 89 2.07 -1.96 -11.84
C LYS A 89 2.44 -1.53 -10.45
N THR A 90 2.27 -2.43 -9.48
CA THR A 90 2.59 -2.14 -8.08
C THR A 90 4.02 -2.54 -7.76
N PRO A 91 4.70 -1.79 -6.86
CA PRO A 91 6.05 -2.18 -6.44
C PRO A 91 6.11 -3.58 -5.80
N ALA A 92 5.08 -3.98 -5.06
CA ALA A 92 5.04 -5.30 -4.44
C ALA A 92 5.05 -6.44 -5.48
N LYS A 93 4.29 -6.29 -6.56
CA LYS A 93 4.29 -7.26 -7.66
C LYS A 93 5.62 -7.26 -8.41
N ALA A 94 6.21 -6.09 -8.58
CA ALA A 94 7.50 -5.96 -9.23
C ALA A 94 8.60 -6.68 -8.44
N ILE A 95 8.62 -6.53 -7.12
CA ILE A 95 9.57 -7.25 -6.26
C ILE A 95 9.46 -8.76 -6.47
N LYS A 96 8.24 -9.28 -6.47
CA LYS A 96 8.00 -10.72 -6.70
C LYS A 96 8.47 -11.15 -8.09
N TYR A 97 8.24 -10.32 -9.09
CA TYR A 97 8.68 -10.59 -10.45
C TYR A 97 10.21 -10.68 -10.55
N TYR A 98 10.91 -9.68 -10.03
CA TYR A 98 12.37 -9.62 -10.11
C TYR A 98 13.06 -10.70 -9.29
N LYS A 99 12.48 -11.10 -8.16
CA LYS A 99 13.02 -12.21 -7.37
C LYS A 99 13.06 -13.54 -8.13
N ARG A 100 12.27 -13.68 -9.16
CA ARG A 100 12.23 -14.87 -10.01
C ARG A 100 13.24 -14.83 -11.15
N VAL A 101 13.84 -13.69 -11.41
CA VAL A 101 14.82 -13.52 -12.47
C VAL A 101 16.11 -14.26 -12.10
N PRO A 102 16.68 -15.06 -13.01
CA PRO A 102 17.95 -15.74 -12.72
C PRO A 102 19.06 -14.74 -12.37
N GLY A 103 19.80 -15.02 -11.30
CA GLY A 103 20.89 -14.19 -10.85
C GLY A 103 20.49 -13.05 -9.92
N VAL A 104 19.21 -12.79 -9.72
CA VAL A 104 18.77 -11.77 -8.77
C VAL A 104 18.89 -12.32 -7.34
N LEU A 105 19.66 -11.63 -6.51
CA LEU A 105 19.88 -11.99 -5.11
C LEU A 105 18.84 -11.37 -4.21
N SER A 106 18.49 -10.09 -4.45
CA SER A 106 17.48 -9.40 -3.68
C SER A 106 16.82 -8.31 -4.50
N ALA A 107 15.57 -7.99 -4.17
CA ALA A 107 14.84 -6.87 -4.74
C ALA A 107 14.07 -6.20 -3.60
N GLU A 108 14.35 -4.93 -3.37
CA GLU A 108 13.77 -4.16 -2.26
C GLU A 108 13.39 -2.77 -2.73
N MET A 109 12.45 -2.17 -2.03
CA MET A 109 12.12 -0.77 -2.28
C MET A 109 13.24 0.14 -1.82
N ASP A 110 13.51 1.19 -2.59
CA ASP A 110 14.48 2.20 -2.19
C ASP A 110 13.93 3.03 -1.03
N LYS A 111 14.44 2.77 0.16
CA LYS A 111 14.02 3.44 1.38
C LYS A 111 14.57 4.88 1.50
N ARG A 112 15.55 5.24 0.69
CA ARG A 112 16.15 6.58 0.77
C ARG A 112 15.17 7.69 0.40
N ALA A 113 14.22 7.40 -0.44
CA ALA A 113 13.19 8.36 -0.82
C ALA A 113 12.28 8.76 0.35
N TYR A 114 12.25 7.99 1.42
CA TYR A 114 11.49 8.34 2.62
C TYR A 114 12.22 9.29 3.57
N LEU A 115 13.50 9.48 3.37
CA LEU A 115 14.32 10.30 4.25
C LEU A 115 14.56 11.71 3.69
N MET A 116 14.10 11.94 2.50
CA MET A 116 14.11 13.24 1.85
C MET A 116 12.69 13.76 1.68
#